data_e2670505ff8ff0660092ca8d48742439
#
_entry.id   e2670505ff8ff0660092ca8d48742439
#
_cell.length_a   1.000
_cell.length_b   1.000
_cell.length_c   1.000
_cell.angle_alpha   90.00
_cell.angle_beta   90.00
_cell.angle_gamma   90.00
#
_symmetry.space_group_name_H-M   'P 1'
#
loop_
_entity.id
_entity.type
_entity.pdbx_description
1 polymer ?
#
loop_
_entity_poly.entity_id
_entity_poly.type
_entity_poly.pdbx_seq_one_letter_code
_entity_poly.pdbx_strand_id
1 'polypeptide(L)'
;MVRDQSRNQSRNEPTPPLMAAAYDAIAKDYQRTKASPVRAAIETWTLGQLLGDRRGLSVLDAGCGDGFHARRLMADGAARVAGVDVSAAMLELAREQERARPLGIQYACCAVEDLPDLLCGAGFDVVLASYLLHYAPTVTVLDRMCQRLGNALAGGGRFVGLTENPDQPPANYAGYAAYGFDKQAAEPRREGSRITYGLVSGRQIIRFDTYWYSRETYAAALAAAGFEQIEWHPLQLDPAVPTPDFYGDYLRNPPVLGLTAVKRGPVLRP
;
A
#
# COMPACT_ATOMS: atom_id res chain seq x y z
N MET A 1 47.64 38.29 -9.01
CA MET A 1 47.33 36.97 -8.42
C MET A 1 45.92 37.06 -7.81
N VAL A 2 44.93 36.72 -8.57
CA VAL A 2 43.53 36.63 -8.09
C VAL A 2 43.22 35.14 -8.04
N ARG A 3 42.97 34.61 -6.84
CA ARG A 3 42.59 33.20 -6.63
C ARG A 3 41.12 33.08 -6.92
N ASP A 4 40.81 32.36 -7.98
CA ASP A 4 39.47 31.85 -8.29
C ASP A 4 39.11 30.81 -7.25
N GLN A 5 38.06 31.09 -6.44
CA GLN A 5 37.41 30.15 -5.53
C GLN A 5 36.05 29.80 -6.14
N SER A 6 36.06 28.96 -7.16
CA SER A 6 34.85 28.26 -7.58
C SER A 6 34.49 27.22 -6.52
N ARG A 7 33.62 27.61 -5.58
CA ARG A 7 32.96 26.70 -4.62
C ARG A 7 32.09 25.73 -5.39
N ASN A 8 32.59 24.51 -5.46
CA ASN A 8 31.82 23.33 -5.84
C ASN A 8 30.67 23.12 -4.83
N GLN A 9 29.50 23.63 -5.14
CA GLN A 9 28.25 23.28 -4.42
C GLN A 9 27.80 21.95 -5.00
N SER A 10 28.30 20.85 -4.46
CA SER A 10 27.65 19.56 -4.58
C SER A 10 26.25 19.69 -3.94
N ARG A 11 25.22 19.78 -4.76
CA ARG A 11 23.83 19.64 -4.31
C ARG A 11 23.74 18.26 -3.64
N ASN A 12 23.55 18.24 -2.34
CA ASN A 12 23.11 17.07 -1.60
C ASN A 12 21.69 16.77 -2.08
N GLU A 13 21.55 16.02 -3.15
CA GLU A 13 20.27 15.39 -3.46
C GLU A 13 19.98 14.42 -2.33
N PRO A 14 18.80 14.48 -1.70
CA PRO A 14 18.43 13.55 -0.65
C PRO A 14 18.52 12.13 -1.22
N THR A 15 19.30 11.26 -0.59
CA THR A 15 19.36 9.83 -0.93
C THR A 15 17.95 9.30 -0.92
N PRO A 16 17.44 8.70 -2.02
CA PRO A 16 16.09 8.19 -2.04
C PRO A 16 15.90 7.18 -0.90
N PRO A 17 14.72 7.12 -0.26
CA PRO A 17 14.45 6.12 0.74
C PRO A 17 14.82 4.73 0.20
N LEU A 18 15.39 3.86 1.03
CA LEU A 18 15.81 2.49 0.63
C LEU A 18 14.73 1.75 -0.14
N MET A 19 13.47 2.03 0.18
CA MET A 19 12.28 1.50 -0.48
C MET A 19 12.12 1.99 -1.93
N ALA A 20 12.30 3.30 -2.18
CA ALA A 20 12.19 3.86 -3.54
C ALA A 20 13.19 3.19 -4.48
N ALA A 21 14.47 3.11 -4.05
CA ALA A 21 15.53 2.48 -4.84
C ALA A 21 15.26 0.99 -5.10
N ALA A 22 14.70 0.26 -4.12
CA ALA A 22 14.35 -1.14 -4.29
C ALA A 22 13.26 -1.33 -5.35
N TYR A 23 12.18 -0.54 -5.30
CA TYR A 23 11.10 -0.63 -6.28
C TYR A 23 11.47 -0.06 -7.65
N ASP A 24 12.30 0.98 -7.73
CA ASP A 24 12.81 1.49 -9.00
C ASP A 24 13.62 0.44 -9.76
N ALA A 25 14.44 -0.34 -9.04
CA ALA A 25 15.24 -1.40 -9.64
C ALA A 25 14.41 -2.57 -10.20
N ILE A 26 13.22 -2.81 -9.66
CA ILE A 26 12.39 -3.99 -9.97
C ILE A 26 11.06 -3.65 -10.65
N ALA A 27 10.77 -2.39 -10.94
CA ALA A 27 9.45 -1.92 -11.37
C ALA A 27 8.84 -2.76 -12.51
N LYS A 28 9.60 -3.03 -13.57
CA LYS A 28 9.14 -3.84 -14.72
C LYS A 28 8.90 -5.31 -14.36
N ASP A 29 9.75 -5.88 -13.51
CA ASP A 29 9.64 -7.28 -13.08
C ASP A 29 8.52 -7.43 -12.06
N TYR A 30 8.36 -6.47 -11.16
CA TYR A 30 7.25 -6.42 -10.21
C TYR A 30 5.90 -6.33 -10.91
N GLN A 31 5.79 -5.57 -12.00
CA GLN A 31 4.57 -5.51 -12.82
C GLN A 31 4.16 -6.89 -13.34
N ARG A 32 5.13 -7.74 -13.73
CA ARG A 32 4.87 -9.11 -14.17
C ARG A 32 4.33 -9.99 -13.03
N THR A 33 4.74 -9.76 -11.78
CA THR A 33 4.21 -10.50 -10.62
C THR A 33 2.75 -10.18 -10.31
N LYS A 34 2.23 -9.02 -10.79
CA LYS A 34 0.81 -8.63 -10.65
C LYS A 34 -0.15 -9.52 -11.43
N ALA A 35 0.35 -10.33 -12.37
CA ALA A 35 -0.44 -11.38 -13.02
C ALA A 35 -0.64 -12.63 -12.14
N SER A 36 -0.18 -12.61 -10.87
CA SER A 36 -0.39 -13.73 -9.94
C SER A 36 -1.88 -14.04 -9.80
N PRO A 37 -2.29 -15.32 -9.93
CA PRO A 37 -3.68 -15.75 -9.75
C PRO A 37 -4.26 -15.33 -8.39
N VAL A 38 -3.43 -15.38 -7.32
CA VAL A 38 -3.83 -14.98 -5.96
C VAL A 38 -4.24 -13.51 -5.91
N ARG A 39 -3.47 -12.62 -6.55
CA ARG A 39 -3.77 -11.19 -6.55
C ARG A 39 -5.12 -10.88 -7.20
N ALA A 40 -5.42 -11.51 -8.33
CA ALA A 40 -6.70 -11.32 -9.00
C ALA A 40 -7.86 -11.95 -8.23
N ALA A 41 -7.69 -13.22 -7.83
CA ALA A 41 -8.76 -14.04 -7.27
C ALA A 41 -9.08 -13.71 -5.79
N ILE A 42 -8.11 -13.24 -5.02
CA ILE A 42 -8.26 -13.02 -3.58
C ILE A 42 -8.10 -11.55 -3.23
N GLU A 43 -6.93 -10.95 -3.49
CA GLU A 43 -6.62 -9.61 -2.98
C GLU A 43 -7.49 -8.53 -3.62
N THR A 44 -7.60 -8.55 -4.96
CA THR A 44 -8.43 -7.58 -5.69
C THR A 44 -9.91 -7.78 -5.38
N TRP A 45 -10.35 -9.03 -5.22
CA TRP A 45 -11.72 -9.33 -4.81
C TRP A 45 -12.00 -8.81 -3.41
N THR A 46 -11.16 -9.16 -2.43
CA THR A 46 -11.30 -8.70 -1.04
C THR A 46 -11.37 -7.17 -0.97
N LEU A 47 -10.42 -6.46 -1.62
CA LEU A 47 -10.45 -5.00 -1.67
C LEU A 47 -11.74 -4.48 -2.32
N GLY A 48 -12.21 -5.13 -3.38
CA GLY A 48 -13.47 -4.79 -4.04
C GLY A 48 -14.67 -4.87 -3.08
N GLN A 49 -14.74 -5.93 -2.26
CA GLN A 49 -15.80 -6.09 -1.25
C GLN A 49 -15.70 -5.03 -0.15
N LEU A 50 -14.48 -4.75 0.36
CA LEU A 50 -14.25 -3.75 1.41
C LEU A 50 -14.53 -2.32 0.92
N LEU A 51 -14.23 -2.00 -0.32
CA LEU A 51 -14.52 -0.71 -0.94
C LEU A 51 -16.03 -0.49 -1.14
N GLY A 52 -16.78 -1.54 -1.47
CA GLY A 52 -18.20 -1.45 -1.79
C GLY A 52 -18.45 -0.67 -3.09
N ASP A 53 -19.53 0.11 -3.14
CA ASP A 53 -19.86 0.97 -4.29
C ASP A 53 -18.89 2.16 -4.33
N ARG A 54 -18.23 2.34 -5.48
CA ARG A 54 -17.20 3.36 -5.70
C ARG A 54 -17.66 4.51 -6.58
N ARG A 55 -18.87 4.40 -7.13
CA ARG A 55 -19.41 5.40 -8.07
C ARG A 55 -19.55 6.76 -7.41
N GLY A 56 -19.00 7.77 -8.06
CA GLY A 56 -19.04 9.13 -7.59
C GLY A 56 -18.04 9.47 -6.48
N LEU A 57 -17.29 8.50 -5.93
CA LEU A 57 -16.33 8.74 -4.86
C LEU A 57 -15.04 9.39 -5.36
N SER A 58 -14.45 10.21 -4.50
CA SER A 58 -13.08 10.69 -4.62
C SER A 58 -12.14 9.77 -3.82
N VAL A 59 -11.09 9.24 -4.46
CA VAL A 59 -10.22 8.23 -3.86
C VAL A 59 -8.75 8.64 -3.94
N LEU A 60 -8.02 8.50 -2.84
CA LEU A 60 -6.55 8.52 -2.81
C LEU A 60 -6.04 7.08 -2.79
N ASP A 61 -5.32 6.66 -3.82
CA ASP A 61 -4.59 5.39 -3.88
C ASP A 61 -3.17 5.62 -3.36
N ALA A 62 -2.93 5.30 -2.10
CA ALA A 62 -1.67 5.52 -1.40
C ALA A 62 -0.78 4.27 -1.53
N GLY A 63 0.44 4.45 -2.08
CA GLY A 63 1.29 3.35 -2.53
C GLY A 63 0.75 2.73 -3.84
N CYS A 64 0.36 3.57 -4.80
CA CYS A 64 -0.38 3.14 -5.99
C CYS A 64 0.44 2.29 -6.97
N GLY A 65 1.77 2.29 -6.85
CA GLY A 65 2.68 1.59 -7.75
C GLY A 65 2.47 2.02 -9.21
N ASP A 66 2.27 1.04 -10.10
CA ASP A 66 2.00 1.27 -11.53
C ASP A 66 0.55 1.71 -11.84
N GLY A 67 -0.24 2.09 -10.80
CA GLY A 67 -1.59 2.61 -10.97
C GLY A 67 -2.68 1.56 -11.20
N PHE A 68 -2.41 0.28 -10.95
CA PHE A 68 -3.37 -0.81 -11.18
C PHE A 68 -4.72 -0.55 -10.49
N HIS A 69 -4.73 -0.27 -9.19
CA HIS A 69 -5.96 -0.01 -8.44
C HIS A 69 -6.57 1.34 -8.80
N ALA A 70 -5.76 2.39 -8.97
CA ALA A 70 -6.23 3.71 -9.37
C ALA A 70 -7.03 3.66 -10.69
N ARG A 71 -6.52 2.96 -11.70
CA ARG A 71 -7.19 2.79 -13.00
C ARG A 71 -8.47 1.97 -12.88
N ARG A 72 -8.48 0.95 -12.05
CA ARG A 72 -9.66 0.14 -11.79
C ARG A 72 -10.76 0.92 -11.09
N LEU A 73 -10.41 1.74 -10.08
CA LEU A 73 -11.34 2.64 -9.40
C LEU A 73 -12.03 3.60 -10.37
N MET A 74 -11.27 4.23 -11.28
CA MET A 74 -11.85 5.08 -12.33
C MET A 74 -12.77 4.29 -13.27
N ALA A 75 -12.37 3.08 -13.69
CA ALA A 75 -13.20 2.23 -14.54
C ALA A 75 -14.49 1.79 -13.84
N ASP A 76 -14.47 1.64 -12.50
CA ASP A 76 -15.61 1.28 -11.67
C ASP A 76 -16.50 2.50 -11.31
N GLY A 77 -16.19 3.70 -11.85
CA GLY A 77 -17.04 4.89 -11.76
C GLY A 77 -16.70 5.88 -10.65
N ALA A 78 -15.51 5.80 -10.04
CA ALA A 78 -15.03 6.85 -9.14
C ALA A 78 -15.01 8.20 -9.88
N ALA A 79 -15.40 9.28 -9.18
CA ALA A 79 -15.44 10.62 -9.76
C ALA A 79 -14.04 11.24 -9.91
N ARG A 80 -13.14 10.88 -8.99
CA ARG A 80 -11.76 11.37 -8.98
C ARG A 80 -10.85 10.33 -8.30
N VAL A 81 -9.69 10.11 -8.89
CA VAL A 81 -8.63 9.31 -8.26
C VAL A 81 -7.30 10.07 -8.33
N ALA A 82 -6.61 10.11 -7.21
CA ALA A 82 -5.21 10.52 -7.14
C ALA A 82 -4.37 9.34 -6.67
N GLY A 83 -3.22 9.11 -7.29
CA GLY A 83 -2.27 8.07 -6.89
C GLY A 83 -0.97 8.67 -6.36
N VAL A 84 -0.44 8.14 -5.26
CA VAL A 84 0.87 8.52 -4.75
C VAL A 84 1.73 7.28 -4.54
N ASP A 85 3.01 7.39 -4.89
CA ASP A 85 4.00 6.35 -4.65
C ASP A 85 5.39 6.97 -4.45
N VAL A 86 6.25 6.28 -3.73
CA VAL A 86 7.62 6.72 -3.49
C VAL A 86 8.55 6.41 -4.66
N SER A 87 8.19 5.42 -5.50
CA SER A 87 8.98 4.96 -6.64
C SER A 87 8.64 5.77 -7.90
N ALA A 88 9.62 6.53 -8.38
CA ALA A 88 9.48 7.28 -9.63
C ALA A 88 9.31 6.34 -10.84
N ALA A 89 9.99 5.17 -10.84
CA ALA A 89 9.88 4.20 -11.92
C ALA A 89 8.49 3.55 -11.98
N MET A 90 7.89 3.24 -10.83
CA MET A 90 6.50 2.76 -10.79
C MET A 90 5.52 3.79 -11.34
N LEU A 91 5.68 5.04 -10.92
CA LEU A 91 4.83 6.13 -11.40
C LEU A 91 5.01 6.41 -12.89
N GLU A 92 6.20 6.19 -13.45
CA GLU A 92 6.37 6.31 -14.90
C GLU A 92 5.55 5.25 -15.65
N LEU A 93 5.53 4.00 -15.17
CA LEU A 93 4.65 2.96 -15.71
C LEU A 93 3.15 3.35 -15.59
N ALA A 94 2.76 3.94 -14.45
CA ALA A 94 1.39 4.44 -14.27
C ALA A 94 1.04 5.56 -15.27
N ARG A 95 1.96 6.51 -15.46
CA ARG A 95 1.79 7.63 -16.41
C ARG A 95 1.81 7.15 -17.87
N GLU A 96 2.62 6.14 -18.21
CA GLU A 96 2.59 5.52 -19.55
C GLU A 96 1.21 4.94 -19.86
N GLN A 97 0.62 4.21 -18.92
CA GLN A 97 -0.73 3.68 -19.06
C GLN A 97 -1.77 4.80 -19.16
N GLU A 98 -1.60 5.88 -18.38
CA GLU A 98 -2.50 7.04 -18.41
C GLU A 98 -2.41 7.79 -19.76
N ARG A 99 -1.21 7.94 -20.34
CA ARG A 99 -1.02 8.50 -21.69
C ARG A 99 -1.65 7.63 -22.77
N ALA A 100 -1.51 6.30 -22.65
CA ALA A 100 -2.07 5.35 -23.62
C ALA A 100 -3.60 5.29 -23.60
N ARG A 101 -4.19 5.41 -22.39
CA ARG A 101 -5.63 5.40 -22.17
C ARG A 101 -5.97 6.35 -21.04
N PRO A 102 -6.20 7.63 -21.34
CA PRO A 102 -6.49 8.65 -20.32
C PRO A 102 -7.77 8.35 -19.54
N LEU A 103 -7.69 8.41 -18.22
CA LEU A 103 -8.82 8.32 -17.30
C LEU A 103 -8.90 9.54 -16.37
N GLY A 104 -7.95 10.48 -16.45
CA GLY A 104 -7.90 11.68 -15.63
C GLY A 104 -7.25 11.48 -14.27
N ILE A 105 -6.48 10.41 -14.07
CA ILE A 105 -5.81 10.11 -12.80
C ILE A 105 -4.58 11.01 -12.64
N GLN A 106 -4.45 11.60 -11.46
CA GLN A 106 -3.28 12.40 -11.09
C GLN A 106 -2.31 11.58 -10.28
N TYR A 107 -1.02 11.56 -10.67
CA TYR A 107 0.03 10.82 -9.98
C TYR A 107 1.09 11.76 -9.40
N ALA A 108 1.41 11.61 -8.10
CA ALA A 108 2.45 12.36 -7.42
C ALA A 108 3.50 11.42 -6.80
N CYS A 109 4.79 11.79 -6.92
CA CYS A 109 5.90 11.04 -6.35
C CYS A 109 6.22 11.60 -4.96
N CYS A 110 5.84 10.88 -3.91
CA CYS A 110 6.15 11.22 -2.52
C CYS A 110 6.01 10.00 -1.62
N ALA A 111 6.73 9.99 -0.50
CA ALA A 111 6.45 9.08 0.59
C ALA A 111 5.14 9.47 1.28
N VAL A 112 4.40 8.48 1.79
CA VAL A 112 3.09 8.75 2.40
C VAL A 112 3.22 9.52 3.72
N GLU A 113 4.27 9.27 4.49
CA GLU A 113 4.60 10.04 5.70
C GLU A 113 4.92 11.51 5.41
N ASP A 114 5.23 11.85 4.16
CA ASP A 114 5.52 13.21 3.68
C ASP A 114 4.47 13.70 2.67
N LEU A 115 3.26 13.12 2.71
CA LEU A 115 2.16 13.51 1.83
C LEU A 115 1.94 15.03 1.85
N PRO A 116 1.92 15.72 0.67
CA PRO A 116 1.77 17.16 0.61
C PRO A 116 0.47 17.66 1.24
N ASP A 117 0.48 18.83 1.85
CA ASP A 117 -0.70 19.43 2.50
C ASP A 117 -1.88 19.62 1.53
N LEU A 118 -1.60 19.85 0.23
CA LEU A 118 -2.62 19.91 -0.81
C LEU A 118 -3.44 18.62 -0.92
N LEU A 119 -2.79 17.44 -0.75
CA LEU A 119 -3.46 16.16 -0.73
C LEU A 119 -4.06 15.86 0.65
N CYS A 120 -3.38 16.26 1.73
CA CYS A 120 -3.91 16.15 3.09
C CYS A 120 -5.21 16.94 3.30
N GLY A 121 -5.37 18.09 2.65
CA GLY A 121 -6.61 18.90 2.73
C GLY A 121 -7.65 18.59 1.68
N ALA A 122 -7.43 17.58 0.82
CA ALA A 122 -8.26 17.36 -0.36
C ALA A 122 -9.64 16.76 -0.06
N GLY A 123 -9.86 16.20 1.14
CA GLY A 123 -11.14 15.67 1.60
C GLY A 123 -11.61 14.49 0.76
N PHE A 124 -10.77 13.46 0.60
CA PHE A 124 -11.15 12.25 -0.11
C PHE A 124 -12.23 11.46 0.67
N ASP A 125 -13.12 10.81 -0.06
CA ASP A 125 -14.12 9.90 0.53
C ASP A 125 -13.47 8.59 0.98
N VAL A 126 -12.44 8.14 0.24
CA VAL A 126 -11.71 6.90 0.53
C VAL A 126 -10.21 7.11 0.35
N VAL A 127 -9.44 6.55 1.28
CA VAL A 127 -8.02 6.23 1.10
C VAL A 127 -7.91 4.73 0.92
N LEU A 128 -7.38 4.31 -0.23
CA LEU A 128 -6.96 2.93 -0.49
C LEU A 128 -5.46 2.81 -0.19
N ALA A 129 -5.07 1.83 0.63
CA ALA A 129 -3.69 1.56 1.02
C ALA A 129 -3.39 0.05 0.94
N SER A 130 -3.23 -0.45 -0.29
CA SER A 130 -2.94 -1.87 -0.52
C SER A 130 -1.44 -2.13 -0.40
N TYR A 131 -1.04 -2.95 0.57
CA TYR A 131 0.39 -3.26 0.83
C TYR A 131 1.22 -2.01 1.15
N LEU A 132 0.76 -1.15 2.06
CA LEU A 132 1.44 0.10 2.38
C LEU A 132 1.93 0.18 3.83
N LEU A 133 1.05 0.02 4.83
CA LEU A 133 1.38 0.35 6.23
C LEU A 133 2.52 -0.49 6.81
N HIS A 134 2.65 -1.73 6.40
CA HIS A 134 3.74 -2.62 6.83
C HIS A 134 5.12 -2.28 6.24
N TYR A 135 5.21 -1.26 5.40
CA TYR A 135 6.49 -0.72 4.95
C TYR A 135 7.08 0.32 5.92
N ALA A 136 6.35 0.74 6.93
CA ALA A 136 6.87 1.61 7.97
C ALA A 136 8.00 0.91 8.74
N PRO A 137 9.25 1.41 8.74
CA PRO A 137 10.37 0.74 9.41
C PRO A 137 10.36 0.92 10.92
N THR A 138 9.56 1.86 11.43
CA THR A 138 9.40 2.13 12.87
C THR A 138 7.95 2.52 13.17
N VAL A 139 7.53 2.36 14.42
CA VAL A 139 6.20 2.83 14.90
C VAL A 139 6.00 4.32 14.61
N THR A 140 7.04 5.14 14.79
CA THR A 140 6.97 6.58 14.50
C THR A 140 6.63 6.87 13.03
N VAL A 141 7.18 6.11 12.09
CA VAL A 141 6.85 6.25 10.67
C VAL A 141 5.43 5.77 10.41
N LEU A 142 5.00 4.64 11.01
CA LEU A 142 3.63 4.15 10.93
C LEU A 142 2.63 5.21 11.41
N ASP A 143 2.90 5.84 12.56
CA ASP A 143 2.07 6.91 13.11
C ASP A 143 1.95 8.10 12.14
N ARG A 144 3.07 8.52 11.55
CA ARG A 144 3.08 9.60 10.55
C ARG A 144 2.28 9.23 9.30
N MET A 145 2.47 8.01 8.78
CA MET A 145 1.69 7.52 7.63
C MET A 145 0.19 7.56 7.95
N CYS A 146 -0.25 6.98 9.08
CA CYS A 146 -1.65 6.99 9.49
C CYS A 146 -2.19 8.41 9.63
N GLN A 147 -1.41 9.34 10.23
CA GLN A 147 -1.81 10.73 10.40
C GLN A 147 -1.99 11.45 9.05
N ARG A 148 -1.07 11.27 8.10
CA ARG A 148 -1.16 11.88 6.78
C ARG A 148 -2.35 11.33 5.99
N LEU A 149 -2.58 10.02 6.04
CA LEU A 149 -3.74 9.41 5.41
C LEU A 149 -5.06 9.89 6.02
N GLY A 150 -5.11 10.01 7.36
CA GLY A 150 -6.27 10.57 8.05
C GLY A 150 -6.54 12.04 7.69
N ASN A 151 -5.49 12.84 7.48
CA ASN A 151 -5.63 14.24 7.06
C ASN A 151 -6.07 14.40 5.59
N ALA A 152 -5.87 13.38 4.76
CA ALA A 152 -6.34 13.38 3.38
C ALA A 152 -7.85 13.09 3.25
N LEU A 153 -8.46 12.46 4.26
CA LEU A 153 -9.86 12.09 4.27
C LEU A 153 -10.77 13.23 4.71
N ALA A 154 -11.95 13.29 4.12
CA ALA A 154 -13.07 14.01 4.67
C ALA A 154 -13.52 13.40 6.01
N GLY A 155 -14.25 14.16 6.84
CA GLY A 155 -14.92 13.60 8.02
C GLY A 155 -15.94 12.55 7.61
N GLY A 156 -15.89 11.36 8.20
CA GLY A 156 -16.68 10.20 7.81
C GLY A 156 -16.08 9.41 6.62
N GLY A 157 -14.98 9.87 6.02
CA GLY A 157 -14.27 9.14 4.97
C GLY A 157 -13.64 7.85 5.49
N ARG A 158 -13.36 6.91 4.60
CA ARG A 158 -12.93 5.55 4.95
C ARG A 158 -11.50 5.26 4.53
N PHE A 159 -10.78 4.59 5.41
CA PHE A 159 -9.54 3.89 5.09
C PHE A 159 -9.87 2.44 4.71
N VAL A 160 -9.30 1.95 3.62
CA VAL A 160 -9.39 0.55 3.18
C VAL A 160 -8.02 0.09 2.75
N GLY A 161 -7.54 -1.04 3.27
CA GLY A 161 -6.21 -1.53 2.91
C GLY A 161 -6.05 -3.04 3.06
N LEU A 162 -4.94 -3.53 2.52
CA LEU A 162 -4.35 -4.83 2.84
C LEU A 162 -3.01 -4.58 3.53
N THR A 163 -2.79 -5.24 4.66
CA THR A 163 -1.53 -5.14 5.37
C THR A 163 -1.08 -6.50 5.91
N GLU A 164 0.16 -6.58 6.39
CA GLU A 164 0.73 -7.77 7.00
C GLU A 164 -0.23 -8.39 8.02
N ASN A 165 -0.40 -9.71 8.00
CA ASN A 165 -1.22 -10.40 8.99
C ASN A 165 -0.51 -10.42 10.35
N PRO A 166 -0.99 -9.68 11.36
CA PRO A 166 -0.33 -9.60 12.67
C PRO A 166 -0.34 -10.93 13.42
N ASP A 167 -1.35 -11.77 13.18
CA ASP A 167 -1.57 -13.00 13.93
C ASP A 167 -0.82 -14.20 13.36
N GLN A 168 -0.27 -14.06 12.13
CA GLN A 168 0.44 -15.17 11.50
C GLN A 168 1.81 -15.40 12.18
N PRO A 169 2.06 -16.55 12.82
CA PRO A 169 3.36 -16.85 13.42
C PRO A 169 4.40 -17.14 12.32
N PRO A 170 5.71 -16.80 12.53
CA PRO A 170 6.77 -17.10 11.57
C PRO A 170 6.88 -18.56 11.17
N ALA A 171 6.55 -19.48 12.07
CA ALA A 171 6.50 -20.92 11.78
C ALA A 171 5.55 -21.27 10.62
N ASN A 172 4.56 -20.41 10.35
CA ASN A 172 3.59 -20.57 9.27
C ASN A 172 3.96 -19.81 7.98
N TYR A 173 5.18 -19.28 7.86
CA TYR A 173 5.63 -18.57 6.67
C TYR A 173 6.01 -19.49 5.50
N ALA A 174 6.05 -20.80 5.72
CA ALA A 174 6.26 -21.78 4.66
C ALA A 174 4.99 -22.01 3.82
N GLY A 175 5.17 -22.53 2.60
CA GLY A 175 4.05 -22.97 1.76
C GLY A 175 3.61 -21.99 0.68
N TYR A 176 4.24 -20.81 0.56
CA TYR A 176 3.84 -19.82 -0.45
C TYR A 176 4.50 -19.98 -1.82
N ALA A 177 5.40 -20.94 -2.00
CA ALA A 177 6.08 -21.17 -3.28
C ALA A 177 5.09 -21.46 -4.43
N ALA A 178 3.98 -22.16 -4.15
CA ALA A 178 2.91 -22.39 -5.14
C ALA A 178 2.22 -21.10 -5.62
N TYR A 179 2.31 -20.03 -4.82
CA TYR A 179 1.74 -18.70 -5.10
C TYR A 179 2.78 -17.71 -5.61
N GLY A 180 4.04 -18.17 -5.80
CA GLY A 180 5.11 -17.38 -6.41
C GLY A 180 5.88 -16.48 -5.45
N PHE A 181 5.87 -16.74 -4.15
CA PHE A 181 6.69 -16.01 -3.19
C PHE A 181 7.16 -16.87 -2.01
N ASP A 182 8.15 -16.39 -1.30
CA ASP A 182 8.57 -16.85 0.02
C ASP A 182 8.49 -15.71 1.04
N LYS A 183 8.48 -16.06 2.33
CA LYS A 183 8.37 -15.10 3.44
C LYS A 183 9.21 -15.62 4.61
N GLN A 184 10.01 -14.73 5.22
CA GLN A 184 10.93 -15.09 6.30
C GLN A 184 10.96 -13.99 7.36
N ALA A 185 11.04 -14.37 8.63
CA ALA A 185 11.33 -13.47 9.74
C ALA A 185 12.10 -14.19 10.84
N ALA A 186 12.80 -13.41 11.66
CA ALA A 186 13.41 -13.93 12.89
C ALA A 186 12.35 -14.11 14.00
N GLU A 187 12.61 -15.02 14.93
CA GLU A 187 11.84 -15.17 16.17
C GLU A 187 12.74 -14.91 17.39
N PRO A 188 12.21 -14.38 18.50
CA PRO A 188 10.86 -13.84 18.65
C PRO A 188 10.68 -12.50 17.91
N ARG A 189 9.48 -12.24 17.39
CA ARG A 189 9.12 -10.94 16.79
C ARG A 189 8.84 -9.91 17.87
N ARG A 190 9.16 -8.66 17.55
CA ARG A 190 8.85 -7.43 18.30
C ARG A 190 8.29 -6.40 17.33
N GLU A 191 7.69 -5.35 17.85
CA GLU A 191 7.22 -4.22 17.04
C GLU A 191 8.36 -3.70 16.13
N GLY A 192 8.08 -3.60 14.83
CA GLY A 192 9.08 -3.24 13.81
C GLY A 192 10.04 -4.37 13.41
N SER A 193 9.80 -5.63 13.83
CA SER A 193 10.60 -6.77 13.35
C SER A 193 10.48 -6.93 11.85
N ARG A 194 11.65 -7.09 11.19
CA ARG A 194 11.75 -7.24 9.75
C ARG A 194 11.15 -8.57 9.28
N ILE A 195 10.41 -8.50 8.20
CA ILE A 195 9.94 -9.63 7.42
C ILE A 195 10.51 -9.48 6.01
N THR A 196 11.23 -10.46 5.52
CA THR A 196 11.75 -10.47 4.16
C THR A 196 10.86 -11.31 3.26
N TYR A 197 10.36 -10.70 2.19
CA TYR A 197 9.67 -11.38 1.09
C TYR A 197 10.63 -11.67 -0.05
N GLY A 198 10.44 -12.79 -0.71
CA GLY A 198 11.07 -13.12 -1.97
C GLY A 198 10.01 -13.40 -3.02
N LEU A 199 9.84 -12.51 -4.02
CA LEU A 199 8.92 -12.72 -5.13
C LEU A 199 9.63 -13.39 -6.30
N VAL A 200 9.02 -14.44 -6.85
CA VAL A 200 9.51 -15.11 -8.06
C VAL A 200 9.10 -14.30 -9.29
N SER A 201 10.08 -13.80 -10.03
CA SER A 201 9.89 -13.13 -11.33
C SER A 201 10.73 -13.83 -12.40
N GLY A 202 10.11 -14.73 -13.16
CA GLY A 202 10.79 -15.56 -14.14
C GLY A 202 11.86 -16.44 -13.47
N ARG A 203 13.15 -16.17 -13.75
CA ARG A 203 14.30 -16.91 -13.16
C ARG A 203 14.92 -16.18 -11.96
N GLN A 204 14.41 -15.03 -11.56
CA GLN A 204 14.95 -14.21 -10.48
C GLN A 204 14.05 -14.24 -9.26
N ILE A 205 14.63 -14.05 -8.08
CA ILE A 205 13.92 -13.80 -6.83
C ILE A 205 14.17 -12.35 -6.44
N ILE A 206 13.11 -11.56 -6.40
CA ILE A 206 13.15 -10.17 -5.96
C ILE A 206 12.92 -10.16 -4.46
N ARG A 207 13.89 -9.65 -3.69
CA ARG A 207 13.77 -9.56 -2.24
C ARG A 207 13.50 -8.13 -1.80
N PHE A 208 12.56 -7.98 -0.85
CA PHE A 208 12.26 -6.72 -0.19
C PHE A 208 11.81 -6.97 1.23
N ASP A 209 11.92 -5.95 2.06
CA ASP A 209 11.60 -6.01 3.47
C ASP A 209 10.29 -5.29 3.78
N THR A 210 9.52 -5.89 4.68
CA THR A 210 8.38 -5.29 5.36
C THR A 210 8.59 -5.40 6.86
N TYR A 211 7.66 -4.87 7.67
CA TYR A 211 7.82 -4.85 9.11
C TYR A 211 6.55 -5.36 9.80
N TRP A 212 6.74 -6.17 10.80
CA TRP A 212 5.65 -6.71 11.61
C TRP A 212 5.25 -5.73 12.70
N TYR A 213 3.95 -5.55 12.86
CA TYR A 213 3.32 -4.82 13.96
C TYR A 213 2.13 -5.62 14.48
N SER A 214 1.86 -5.52 15.79
CA SER A 214 0.68 -6.13 16.41
C SER A 214 -0.60 -5.42 15.97
N ARG A 215 -1.76 -6.04 16.20
CA ARG A 215 -3.07 -5.40 16.01
C ARG A 215 -3.22 -4.14 16.83
N GLU A 216 -2.71 -4.18 18.06
CA GLU A 216 -2.73 -3.10 19.02
C GLU A 216 -1.95 -1.89 18.52
N THR A 217 -0.78 -2.10 17.93
CA THR A 217 0.05 -1.03 17.34
C THR A 217 -0.63 -0.39 16.14
N TYR A 218 -1.20 -1.17 15.21
CA TYR A 218 -1.98 -0.61 14.10
C TYR A 218 -3.21 0.17 14.61
N ALA A 219 -3.94 -0.38 15.58
CA ALA A 219 -5.11 0.28 16.15
C ALA A 219 -4.75 1.58 16.86
N ALA A 220 -3.65 1.61 17.62
CA ALA A 220 -3.17 2.81 18.29
C ALA A 220 -2.77 3.90 17.30
N ALA A 221 -2.00 3.56 16.25
CA ALA A 221 -1.59 4.50 15.21
C ALA A 221 -2.79 5.12 14.46
N LEU A 222 -3.75 4.29 14.07
CA LEU A 222 -4.98 4.75 13.41
C LEU A 222 -5.84 5.60 14.35
N ALA A 223 -6.04 5.18 15.60
CA ALA A 223 -6.83 5.94 16.57
C ALA A 223 -6.21 7.31 16.86
N ALA A 224 -4.88 7.38 17.00
CA ALA A 224 -4.14 8.64 17.17
C ALA A 224 -4.27 9.56 15.95
N ALA A 225 -4.43 9.00 14.76
CA ALA A 225 -4.69 9.72 13.52
C ALA A 225 -6.16 10.16 13.34
N GLY A 226 -7.02 9.87 14.33
CA GLY A 226 -8.42 10.26 14.35
C GLY A 226 -9.35 9.31 13.62
N PHE A 227 -8.96 8.04 13.50
CA PHE A 227 -9.83 6.99 13.02
C PHE A 227 -10.61 6.31 14.16
N GLU A 228 -11.74 5.73 13.81
CA GLU A 228 -12.59 4.88 14.64
C GLU A 228 -13.10 3.70 13.81
N GLN A 229 -13.85 2.77 14.41
CA GLN A 229 -14.36 1.58 13.72
C GLN A 229 -13.24 0.84 12.96
N ILE A 230 -12.14 0.59 13.67
CA ILE A 230 -10.96 -0.10 13.11
C ILE A 230 -11.24 -1.60 13.10
N GLU A 231 -11.38 -2.18 11.90
CA GLU A 231 -11.80 -3.57 11.73
C GLU A 231 -10.85 -4.35 10.85
N TRP A 232 -10.59 -5.60 11.25
CA TRP A 232 -9.79 -6.56 10.50
C TRP A 232 -10.71 -7.53 9.76
N HIS A 233 -10.40 -7.78 8.50
CA HIS A 233 -11.21 -8.61 7.63
C HIS A 233 -10.39 -9.76 7.07
N PRO A 234 -10.94 -11.00 7.07
CA PRO A 234 -10.33 -12.12 6.39
C PRO A 234 -10.31 -11.88 4.88
N LEU A 235 -9.34 -12.51 4.22
CA LEU A 235 -9.32 -12.55 2.76
C LEU A 235 -10.48 -13.39 2.23
N GLN A 236 -11.00 -13.00 1.08
CA GLN A 236 -12.11 -13.64 0.40
C GLN A 236 -11.71 -14.07 -1.01
N LEU A 237 -12.14 -15.26 -1.40
CA LEU A 237 -11.98 -15.77 -2.76
C LEU A 237 -13.12 -15.27 -3.63
N ASP A 238 -12.81 -14.84 -4.85
CA ASP A 238 -13.81 -14.57 -5.87
C ASP A 238 -14.60 -15.87 -6.17
N PRO A 239 -15.91 -15.88 -5.96
CA PRO A 239 -16.75 -17.07 -6.19
C PRO A 239 -16.75 -17.54 -7.66
N ALA A 240 -16.34 -16.71 -8.60
CA ALA A 240 -16.24 -17.05 -10.01
C ALA A 240 -14.97 -17.83 -10.38
N VAL A 241 -14.06 -18.05 -9.43
CA VAL A 241 -12.79 -18.76 -9.70
C VAL A 241 -13.06 -20.25 -9.98
N PRO A 242 -12.54 -20.79 -11.12
CA PRO A 242 -12.82 -22.17 -11.53
C PRO A 242 -12.11 -23.25 -10.71
N THR A 243 -11.05 -22.88 -9.95
CA THR A 243 -10.20 -23.81 -9.17
C THR A 243 -10.07 -23.34 -7.72
N PRO A 244 -11.17 -23.34 -6.92
CA PRO A 244 -11.14 -22.79 -5.56
C PRO A 244 -10.19 -23.55 -4.63
N ASP A 245 -10.02 -24.85 -4.79
CA ASP A 245 -9.15 -25.69 -3.94
C ASP A 245 -7.68 -25.26 -3.97
N PHE A 246 -7.20 -24.72 -5.10
CA PHE A 246 -5.85 -24.18 -5.22
C PHE A 246 -5.55 -23.09 -4.18
N TYR A 247 -6.55 -22.33 -3.77
CA TYR A 247 -6.39 -21.19 -2.84
C TYR A 247 -6.64 -21.55 -1.37
N GLY A 248 -7.00 -22.80 -1.08
CA GLY A 248 -7.39 -23.23 0.26
C GLY A 248 -6.30 -22.99 1.31
N ASP A 249 -5.04 -23.33 1.00
CA ASP A 249 -3.92 -23.13 1.93
C ASP A 249 -3.61 -21.63 2.14
N TYR A 250 -3.70 -20.82 1.11
CA TYR A 250 -3.53 -19.38 1.21
C TYR A 250 -4.56 -18.73 2.13
N LEU A 251 -5.82 -19.15 2.02
CA LEU A 251 -6.92 -18.62 2.84
C LEU A 251 -6.89 -19.12 4.28
N ARG A 252 -6.40 -20.37 4.52
CA ARG A 252 -6.21 -20.89 5.88
C ARG A 252 -5.03 -20.23 6.61
N ASN A 253 -4.02 -19.80 5.87
CA ASN A 253 -2.83 -19.16 6.40
C ASN A 253 -2.52 -17.87 5.62
N PRO A 254 -3.37 -16.86 5.72
CA PRO A 254 -3.23 -15.66 4.90
C PRO A 254 -2.02 -14.83 5.34
N PRO A 255 -1.15 -14.42 4.39
CA PRO A 255 0.03 -13.59 4.70
C PRO A 255 -0.34 -12.15 5.04
N VAL A 256 -1.49 -11.70 4.58
CA VAL A 256 -2.05 -10.36 4.80
C VAL A 256 -3.51 -10.44 5.18
N LEU A 257 -4.04 -9.39 5.78
CA LEU A 257 -5.47 -9.22 6.08
C LEU A 257 -5.98 -7.89 5.55
N GLY A 258 -7.31 -7.83 5.37
CA GLY A 258 -8.01 -6.57 5.15
C GLY A 258 -8.03 -5.73 6.43
N LEU A 259 -7.92 -4.42 6.28
CA LEU A 259 -8.01 -3.45 7.36
C LEU A 259 -8.86 -2.27 6.90
N THR A 260 -9.89 -1.94 7.67
CA THR A 260 -10.73 -0.77 7.43
C THR A 260 -10.82 0.10 8.66
N ALA A 261 -11.04 1.40 8.45
CA ALA A 261 -11.30 2.35 9.52
C ALA A 261 -12.10 3.54 8.97
N VAL A 262 -12.77 4.27 9.84
CA VAL A 262 -13.56 5.46 9.49
C VAL A 262 -12.92 6.70 10.12
N LYS A 263 -12.73 7.75 9.35
CA LYS A 263 -12.28 9.05 9.87
C LYS A 263 -13.38 9.70 10.70
N ARG A 264 -13.08 10.06 11.92
CA ARG A 264 -14.05 10.82 12.76
C ARG A 264 -14.54 12.05 12.02
N GLY A 265 -15.85 12.23 12.02
CA GLY A 265 -16.46 13.46 11.53
C GLY A 265 -16.15 14.67 12.43
N PRO A 266 -16.41 15.90 11.95
CA PRO A 266 -16.33 17.06 12.82
C PRO A 266 -17.30 16.85 13.98
N VAL A 267 -16.81 17.04 15.21
CA VAL A 267 -17.68 17.09 16.39
C VAL A 267 -18.57 18.32 16.21
N LEU A 268 -19.82 18.10 15.88
CA LEU A 268 -20.82 19.18 15.95
C LEU A 268 -20.85 19.64 17.41
N ARG A 269 -20.25 20.78 17.71
CA ARG A 269 -20.42 21.41 19.01
C ARG A 269 -21.86 21.93 19.06
N PRO A 270 -22.60 21.63 20.14
CA PRO A 270 -23.99 22.07 20.32
C PRO A 270 -24.07 23.59 20.36
#